data_562c2b1e915499a9d57361554d7e029d
#
_entry.id   562c2b1e915499a9d57361554d7e029d
#
_cell.length_a   1.000
_cell.length_b   1.000
_cell.length_c   1.000
_cell.angle_alpha   90.00
_cell.angle_beta   90.00
_cell.angle_gamma   90.00
#
_symmetry.space_group_name_H-M   'P 1'
#
loop_
_entity.id
_entity.type
_entity.pdbx_description
1 polymer ?
#
loop_
_entity_poly.entity_id
_entity_poly.type
_entity_poly.pdbx_seq_one_letter_code
_entity_poly.pdbx_strand_id
1 'polypeptide(L)'
;MTAAIPQKARADDGRQVRLKRWLRDLALSEGFDDLRVVTPDAIPQAGERLARFTSEGRHGTMDWLETTRDRRSSPQALWPDVRSVIMLAMNYGPDAPPLDVLKKTDRAAISVYARHRDYHDVIKGRLKTIASKLAARTGEEVKVFVDTAPVMEKPLAEKAGLGWQGKHTNLVSREFGSWLFLGSIFTAAELAPDEPETDHCGSCRACLEICPTAAFPAPYQLDARRCISYLTIEHRGPIPHEFRPLIGNRVYGCDDCLAVCPWNKFASAAREAKLKARDDLKEPRLAELLALDDDAFRGHFSGSPVKRIGRDRFVRNVLIAAGNSRSPDLVAPVRALSRDASPLVRGAAAWALSRLMEPEHFAELAYASAHDDEDETVRLEWRIGLATAGETLS
;
A
#
# COMPACT_ATOMS: atom_id res chain seq x y z
N MET A 1 0.89 -20.68 -50.02
CA MET A 1 0.68 -19.32 -50.57
C MET A 1 0.67 -18.35 -49.36
N THR A 2 1.78 -17.70 -49.12
CA THR A 2 1.90 -16.68 -48.05
C THR A 2 1.31 -15.37 -48.59
N ALA A 3 0.19 -14.95 -48.04
CA ALA A 3 -0.43 -13.69 -48.44
C ALA A 3 0.51 -12.51 -48.08
N ALA A 4 0.85 -11.70 -49.07
CA ALA A 4 1.69 -10.52 -48.89
C ALA A 4 0.92 -9.47 -48.04
N ILE A 5 1.47 -9.07 -46.91
CA ILE A 5 0.93 -8.00 -46.06
C ILE A 5 0.93 -6.69 -46.85
N PRO A 6 -0.19 -5.95 -46.91
CA PRO A 6 -0.32 -4.70 -47.65
C PRO A 6 0.74 -3.67 -47.25
N GLN A 7 1.28 -2.92 -48.19
CA GLN A 7 2.36 -1.93 -47.94
C GLN A 7 1.98 -0.84 -46.93
N LYS A 8 0.69 -0.48 -46.83
CA LYS A 8 0.13 0.46 -45.86
C LYS A 8 0.20 -0.09 -44.41
N ALA A 9 -0.06 -1.40 -44.23
CA ALA A 9 0.05 -2.05 -42.91
C ALA A 9 1.51 -2.12 -42.42
N ARG A 10 2.49 -2.38 -43.34
CA ARG A 10 3.93 -2.36 -42.98
C ARG A 10 4.45 -0.97 -42.63
N ALA A 11 3.93 0.10 -43.26
CA ALA A 11 4.32 1.47 -42.95
C ALA A 11 3.78 1.94 -41.58
N ASP A 12 2.57 1.49 -41.24
CA ASP A 12 1.92 1.79 -39.97
C ASP A 12 2.58 1.06 -38.81
N ASP A 13 2.92 -0.21 -38.99
CA ASP A 13 3.68 -1.03 -38.04
C ASP A 13 5.07 -0.40 -37.72
N GLY A 14 5.80 0.07 -38.75
CA GLY A 14 7.06 0.79 -38.56
C GLY A 14 6.92 2.13 -37.82
N ARG A 15 5.78 2.83 -37.95
CA ARG A 15 5.50 4.07 -37.22
C ARG A 15 5.21 3.78 -35.75
N GLN A 16 4.41 2.79 -35.44
CA GLN A 16 4.07 2.38 -34.08
C GLN A 16 5.33 1.92 -33.31
N VAL A 17 6.19 1.12 -33.94
CA VAL A 17 7.46 0.67 -33.33
C VAL A 17 8.37 1.87 -32.99
N ARG A 18 8.50 2.86 -33.91
CA ARG A 18 9.30 4.06 -33.65
C ARG A 18 8.71 4.93 -32.54
N LEU A 19 7.38 5.08 -32.51
CA LEU A 19 6.69 5.83 -31.46
C LEU A 19 6.90 5.18 -30.10
N LYS A 20 6.76 3.86 -30.00
CA LYS A 20 6.96 3.11 -28.77
C LYS A 20 8.41 3.19 -28.26
N ARG A 21 9.39 3.11 -29.15
CA ARG A 21 10.81 3.29 -28.78
C ARG A 21 11.03 4.69 -28.21
N TRP A 22 10.56 5.73 -28.88
CA TRP A 22 10.66 7.10 -28.41
C TRP A 22 9.98 7.30 -27.03
N LEU A 23 8.82 6.68 -26.81
CA LEU A 23 8.15 6.72 -25.51
C LEU A 23 8.98 6.06 -24.41
N ARG A 24 9.62 4.93 -24.69
CA ARG A 24 10.52 4.28 -23.72
C ARG A 24 11.71 5.15 -23.37
N ASP A 25 12.38 5.72 -24.36
CA ASP A 25 13.51 6.63 -24.14
C ASP A 25 13.07 7.85 -23.31
N LEU A 26 11.91 8.40 -23.62
CA LEU A 26 11.32 9.51 -22.88
C LEU A 26 10.97 9.10 -21.42
N ALA A 27 10.36 7.94 -21.19
CA ALA A 27 10.04 7.46 -19.86
C ALA A 27 11.29 7.26 -19.00
N LEU A 28 12.34 6.67 -19.57
CA LEU A 28 13.65 6.54 -18.90
C LEU A 28 14.25 7.91 -18.54
N SER A 29 14.19 8.87 -19.46
CA SER A 29 14.69 10.24 -19.21
C SER A 29 13.88 10.98 -18.14
N GLU A 30 12.59 10.68 -18.00
CA GLU A 30 11.72 11.20 -16.96
C GLU A 30 11.83 10.38 -15.62
N GLY A 31 12.70 9.35 -15.57
CA GLY A 31 13.04 8.59 -14.37
C GLY A 31 12.13 7.41 -14.07
N PHE A 32 11.35 6.94 -15.02
CA PHE A 32 10.73 5.61 -14.94
C PHE A 32 11.76 4.52 -15.25
N ASP A 33 11.54 3.32 -14.72
CA ASP A 33 12.45 2.19 -14.91
C ASP A 33 12.00 1.29 -16.05
N ASP A 34 10.69 1.19 -16.34
CA ASP A 34 10.17 0.49 -17.51
C ASP A 34 8.87 1.13 -18.03
N LEU A 35 8.59 0.91 -19.31
CA LEU A 35 7.35 1.28 -20.00
C LEU A 35 6.91 0.15 -20.92
N ARG A 36 5.65 -0.25 -20.80
CA ARG A 36 5.02 -1.27 -21.64
C ARG A 36 3.63 -0.80 -22.09
N VAL A 37 3.17 -1.36 -23.19
CA VAL A 37 1.88 -1.05 -23.80
C VAL A 37 0.98 -2.28 -23.74
N VAL A 38 -0.29 -2.08 -23.44
CA VAL A 38 -1.32 -3.12 -23.43
C VAL A 38 -2.59 -2.62 -24.11
N THR A 39 -3.37 -3.53 -24.67
CA THR A 39 -4.70 -3.21 -25.23
C THR A 39 -5.71 -2.98 -24.09
N PRO A 40 -6.72 -2.13 -24.30
CA PRO A 40 -7.70 -1.83 -23.24
C PRO A 40 -8.60 -3.02 -22.87
N ASP A 41 -8.70 -4.04 -23.69
CA ASP A 41 -9.49 -5.26 -23.48
C ASP A 41 -8.71 -6.43 -22.88
N ALA A 42 -7.43 -6.23 -22.52
CA ALA A 42 -6.52 -7.28 -22.06
C ALA A 42 -6.89 -7.91 -20.71
N ILE A 43 -7.79 -7.30 -19.94
CA ILE A 43 -8.16 -7.73 -18.58
C ILE A 43 -9.65 -8.10 -18.44
N PRO A 44 -10.22 -8.98 -19.29
CA PRO A 44 -11.66 -9.24 -19.33
C PRO A 44 -12.22 -9.79 -18.00
N GLN A 45 -11.40 -10.47 -17.20
CA GLN A 45 -11.83 -11.08 -15.93
C GLN A 45 -11.73 -10.12 -14.73
N ALA A 46 -11.19 -8.91 -14.90
CA ALA A 46 -10.94 -8.00 -13.78
C ALA A 46 -12.25 -7.55 -13.10
N GLY A 47 -13.29 -7.26 -13.90
CA GLY A 47 -14.60 -6.89 -13.38
C GLY A 47 -15.26 -7.99 -12.55
N GLU A 48 -15.22 -9.24 -13.02
CA GLU A 48 -15.77 -10.40 -12.30
C GLU A 48 -15.00 -10.67 -10.99
N ARG A 49 -13.67 -10.62 -11.04
CA ARG A 49 -12.83 -10.80 -9.85
C ARG A 49 -13.09 -9.71 -8.80
N LEU A 50 -13.27 -8.46 -9.23
CA LEU A 50 -13.61 -7.36 -8.33
C LEU A 50 -15.01 -7.55 -7.74
N ALA A 51 -16.01 -7.94 -8.54
CA ALA A 51 -17.35 -8.23 -8.06
C ALA A 51 -17.36 -9.32 -6.99
N ARG A 52 -16.62 -10.40 -7.19
CA ARG A 52 -16.46 -11.45 -6.19
C ARG A 52 -15.76 -10.94 -4.92
N PHE A 53 -14.67 -10.16 -5.05
CA PHE A 53 -13.95 -9.59 -3.92
C PHE A 53 -14.85 -8.70 -3.05
N THR A 54 -15.70 -7.87 -3.66
CA THR A 54 -16.63 -7.00 -2.93
C THR A 54 -17.82 -7.78 -2.36
N SER A 55 -18.41 -8.74 -3.10
CA SER A 55 -19.54 -9.54 -2.63
C SER A 55 -19.18 -10.46 -1.43
N GLU A 56 -17.91 -10.89 -1.33
CA GLU A 56 -17.39 -11.64 -0.18
C GLU A 56 -16.99 -10.70 1.00
N GLY A 57 -17.17 -9.40 0.87
CA GLY A 57 -16.82 -8.39 1.87
C GLY A 57 -15.32 -8.28 2.14
N ARG A 58 -14.46 -8.85 1.30
CA ARG A 58 -13.00 -8.89 1.49
C ARG A 58 -12.33 -7.51 1.36
N HIS A 59 -13.03 -6.53 0.82
CA HIS A 59 -12.57 -5.13 0.71
C HIS A 59 -12.64 -4.36 2.03
N GLY A 60 -13.29 -4.93 3.08
CA GLY A 60 -13.47 -4.24 4.36
C GLY A 60 -14.28 -2.96 4.20
N THR A 61 -13.77 -1.83 4.70
CA THR A 61 -14.42 -0.52 4.64
C THR A 61 -13.98 0.33 3.43
N MET A 62 -13.42 -0.29 2.41
CA MET A 62 -13.04 0.38 1.15
C MET A 62 -14.22 0.43 0.17
N ASP A 63 -15.34 1.06 0.58
CA ASP A 63 -16.61 1.11 -0.15
C ASP A 63 -16.45 1.72 -1.56
N TRP A 64 -15.41 2.53 -1.77
CA TRP A 64 -15.07 3.08 -3.07
C TRP A 64 -14.73 2.02 -4.14
N LEU A 65 -14.36 0.80 -3.74
CA LEU A 65 -14.18 -0.32 -4.67
C LEU A 65 -15.50 -0.79 -5.24
N GLU A 66 -16.56 -0.82 -4.43
CA GLU A 66 -17.90 -1.20 -4.85
C GLU A 66 -18.57 -0.08 -5.63
N THR A 67 -18.56 1.15 -5.13
CA THR A 67 -19.20 2.31 -5.75
C THR A 67 -18.60 2.68 -7.11
N THR A 68 -17.36 2.32 -7.38
CA THR A 68 -16.69 2.55 -8.68
C THR A 68 -16.48 1.27 -9.49
N ARG A 69 -17.12 0.15 -9.13
CA ARG A 69 -16.92 -1.17 -9.73
C ARG A 69 -17.08 -1.17 -11.25
N ASP A 70 -18.14 -0.57 -11.76
CA ASP A 70 -18.41 -0.57 -13.19
C ASP A 70 -17.31 0.16 -13.97
N ARG A 71 -16.86 1.31 -13.46
CA ARG A 71 -15.74 2.08 -14.05
C ARG A 71 -14.41 1.36 -13.97
N ARG A 72 -14.22 0.44 -12.98
CA ARG A 72 -13.02 -0.38 -12.81
C ARG A 72 -13.04 -1.64 -13.67
N SER A 73 -14.20 -2.02 -14.21
CA SER A 73 -14.35 -3.30 -14.93
C SER A 73 -13.45 -3.39 -16.17
N SER A 74 -13.22 -2.29 -16.87
CA SER A 74 -12.28 -2.20 -17.99
C SER A 74 -11.83 -0.76 -18.23
N PRO A 75 -10.70 -0.55 -18.92
CA PRO A 75 -10.30 0.77 -19.40
C PRO A 75 -11.36 1.48 -20.23
N GLN A 76 -12.08 0.76 -21.08
CA GLN A 76 -13.15 1.33 -21.93
C GLN A 76 -14.37 1.78 -21.12
N ALA A 77 -14.69 1.09 -20.00
CA ALA A 77 -15.77 1.52 -19.11
C ALA A 77 -15.43 2.86 -18.43
N LEU A 78 -14.15 3.14 -18.20
CA LEU A 78 -13.67 4.41 -17.67
C LEU A 78 -13.57 5.49 -18.74
N TRP A 79 -13.11 5.14 -19.93
CA TRP A 79 -12.94 6.04 -21.07
C TRP A 79 -13.14 5.29 -22.41
N PRO A 80 -14.29 5.45 -23.08
CA PRO A 80 -14.65 4.68 -24.29
C PRO A 80 -13.68 4.85 -25.48
N ASP A 81 -13.04 6.02 -25.59
CA ASP A 81 -12.14 6.33 -26.73
C ASP A 81 -10.73 5.79 -26.56
N VAL A 82 -10.42 5.12 -25.43
CA VAL A 82 -9.09 4.54 -25.21
C VAL A 82 -8.78 3.45 -26.23
N ARG A 83 -7.62 3.55 -26.90
CA ARG A 83 -7.14 2.57 -27.86
C ARG A 83 -5.89 1.83 -27.34
N SER A 84 -5.09 2.50 -26.52
CA SER A 84 -3.92 1.88 -25.90
C SER A 84 -3.77 2.34 -24.46
N VAL A 85 -3.30 1.44 -23.61
CA VAL A 85 -2.91 1.72 -22.22
C VAL A 85 -1.40 1.56 -22.11
N ILE A 86 -0.73 2.65 -21.74
CA ILE A 86 0.71 2.67 -21.48
C ILE A 86 0.89 2.51 -19.97
N MET A 87 1.52 1.42 -19.56
CA MET A 87 1.87 1.15 -18.18
C MET A 87 3.32 1.52 -17.92
N LEU A 88 3.58 2.27 -16.85
CA LEU A 88 4.91 2.70 -16.46
C LEU A 88 5.21 2.20 -15.04
N ALA A 89 6.45 1.80 -14.83
CA ALA A 89 6.94 1.33 -13.54
C ALA A 89 8.08 2.21 -13.05
N MET A 90 8.10 2.46 -11.72
CA MET A 90 9.16 3.19 -11.05
C MET A 90 9.59 2.40 -9.80
N ASN A 91 10.87 2.05 -9.74
CA ASN A 91 11.45 1.30 -8.63
C ASN A 91 11.54 2.15 -7.35
N TYR A 92 11.04 1.60 -6.22
CA TYR A 92 11.18 2.19 -4.90
C TYR A 92 11.92 1.25 -3.91
N GLY A 93 12.67 0.29 -4.41
CA GLY A 93 13.38 -0.70 -3.61
C GLY A 93 14.19 -0.08 -2.47
N PRO A 94 14.17 -0.69 -1.27
CA PRO A 94 14.89 -0.19 -0.11
C PRO A 94 16.40 -0.37 -0.25
N ASP A 95 17.15 0.48 0.48
CA ASP A 95 18.61 0.43 0.60
C ASP A 95 19.10 -0.54 1.68
N ALA A 96 18.19 -1.06 2.52
CA ALA A 96 18.46 -2.01 3.60
C ALA A 96 17.27 -2.98 3.78
N PRO A 97 17.47 -4.15 4.39
CA PRO A 97 16.40 -5.11 4.65
C PRO A 97 15.26 -4.50 5.47
N PRO A 98 14.04 -4.37 4.93
CA PRO A 98 12.98 -3.60 5.56
C PRO A 98 12.39 -4.26 6.83
N LEU A 99 12.60 -5.57 7.03
CA LEU A 99 12.09 -6.31 8.18
C LEU A 99 12.99 -6.25 9.40
N ASP A 100 14.22 -5.71 9.31
CA ASP A 100 15.14 -5.66 10.45
C ASP A 100 14.62 -4.75 11.59
N VAL A 101 13.84 -3.72 11.27
CA VAL A 101 13.19 -2.85 12.26
C VAL A 101 12.17 -3.61 13.13
N LEU A 102 11.63 -4.73 12.66
CA LEU A 102 10.67 -5.54 13.40
C LEU A 102 11.30 -6.20 14.65
N LYS A 103 12.62 -6.32 14.70
CA LYS A 103 13.38 -6.86 15.84
C LYS A 103 13.61 -5.81 16.95
N LYS A 104 13.33 -4.53 16.67
CA LYS A 104 13.56 -3.39 17.57
C LYS A 104 12.24 -2.95 18.18
N THR A 105 11.95 -3.40 19.38
CA THR A 105 10.62 -3.23 19.99
C THR A 105 10.29 -1.80 20.39
N ASP A 106 11.30 -0.92 20.53
CA ASP A 106 11.14 0.52 20.82
C ASP A 106 11.03 1.39 19.56
N ARG A 107 11.08 0.78 18.37
CA ARG A 107 11.04 1.45 17.07
C ARG A 107 9.75 1.14 16.32
N ALA A 108 9.31 2.10 15.53
CA ALA A 108 8.17 1.93 14.64
C ALA A 108 8.59 1.47 13.25
N ALA A 109 7.89 0.49 12.69
CA ALA A 109 8.03 0.09 11.30
C ALA A 109 7.03 0.85 10.43
N ILE A 110 7.55 1.65 9.50
CA ILE A 110 6.79 2.29 8.42
C ILE A 110 7.14 1.56 7.14
N SER A 111 6.13 1.21 6.33
CA SER A 111 6.35 0.55 5.04
C SER A 111 7.28 1.37 4.13
N VAL A 112 8.14 0.69 3.39
CA VAL A 112 9.15 1.30 2.50
C VAL A 112 8.56 2.36 1.60
N TYR A 113 7.38 2.09 1.01
CA TYR A 113 6.73 3.01 0.07
C TYR A 113 6.34 4.37 0.69
N ALA A 114 6.28 4.46 2.01
CA ALA A 114 5.83 5.65 2.74
C ALA A 114 6.97 6.40 3.46
N ARG A 115 8.21 5.91 3.39
CA ARG A 115 9.38 6.52 4.06
C ARG A 115 9.96 7.73 3.33
N HIS A 116 9.33 8.15 2.24
CA HIS A 116 9.82 9.21 1.35
C HIS A 116 8.68 10.14 0.92
N ARG A 117 8.95 10.99 -0.08
CA ARG A 117 7.93 11.88 -0.65
C ARG A 117 6.78 11.07 -1.24
N ASP A 118 5.56 11.62 -1.14
CA ASP A 118 4.35 10.99 -1.69
C ASP A 118 4.54 10.67 -3.18
N TYR A 119 4.56 9.38 -3.50
CA TYR A 119 4.80 8.88 -4.85
C TYR A 119 3.73 9.33 -5.85
N HIS A 120 2.51 9.60 -5.38
CA HIS A 120 1.45 10.10 -6.25
C HIS A 120 1.88 11.42 -6.91
N ASP A 121 2.47 12.34 -6.15
CA ASP A 121 2.93 13.63 -6.67
C ASP A 121 4.14 13.46 -7.60
N VAL A 122 5.08 12.59 -7.24
CA VAL A 122 6.29 12.32 -8.02
C VAL A 122 5.94 11.74 -9.38
N ILE A 123 5.13 10.69 -9.38
CA ILE A 123 4.76 9.94 -10.61
C ILE A 123 3.82 10.77 -11.48
N LYS A 124 2.78 11.38 -10.90
CA LYS A 124 1.76 12.13 -11.64
C LYS A 124 2.35 13.30 -12.42
N GLY A 125 3.32 14.02 -11.84
CA GLY A 125 4.01 15.11 -12.53
C GLY A 125 4.72 14.62 -13.79
N ARG A 126 5.46 13.52 -13.69
CA ARG A 126 6.22 12.91 -14.79
C ARG A 126 5.32 12.29 -15.86
N LEU A 127 4.25 11.61 -15.45
CA LEU A 127 3.24 11.10 -16.39
C LEU A 127 2.62 12.23 -17.22
N LYS A 128 2.30 13.37 -16.62
CA LYS A 128 1.78 14.55 -17.33
C LYS A 128 2.77 15.06 -18.37
N THR A 129 4.07 15.09 -18.07
CA THR A 129 5.11 15.50 -19.02
C THR A 129 5.15 14.56 -20.22
N ILE A 130 5.16 13.23 -19.98
CA ILE A 130 5.18 12.22 -21.05
C ILE A 130 3.89 12.32 -21.88
N ALA A 131 2.73 12.39 -21.21
CA ALA A 131 1.41 12.46 -21.85
C ALA A 131 1.26 13.69 -22.75
N SER A 132 1.71 14.86 -22.28
CA SER A 132 1.68 16.10 -23.09
C SER A 132 2.55 15.98 -24.36
N LYS A 133 3.74 15.41 -24.23
CA LYS A 133 4.62 15.18 -25.38
C LYS A 133 4.05 14.11 -26.35
N LEU A 134 3.35 13.08 -25.81
CA LEU A 134 2.66 12.08 -26.63
C LEU A 134 1.51 12.71 -27.41
N ALA A 135 0.63 13.48 -26.73
CA ALA A 135 -0.48 14.18 -27.36
C ALA A 135 0.00 15.13 -28.46
N ALA A 136 1.03 15.93 -28.19
CA ALA A 136 1.60 16.84 -29.20
C ALA A 136 2.17 16.10 -30.42
N ARG A 137 2.70 14.89 -30.23
CA ARG A 137 3.30 14.10 -31.33
C ARG A 137 2.28 13.32 -32.14
N THR A 138 1.19 12.87 -31.51
CA THR A 138 0.17 12.02 -32.17
C THR A 138 -1.05 12.82 -32.64
N GLY A 139 -1.34 13.94 -31.99
CA GLY A 139 -2.60 14.67 -32.14
C GLY A 139 -3.76 14.05 -31.37
N GLU A 140 -3.51 12.98 -30.59
CA GLU A 140 -4.53 12.18 -29.92
C GLU A 140 -4.68 12.54 -28.43
N GLU A 141 -5.87 12.32 -27.89
CA GLU A 141 -6.16 12.54 -26.48
C GLU A 141 -5.42 11.57 -25.56
N VAL A 142 -5.10 12.07 -24.37
CA VAL A 142 -4.41 11.31 -23.30
C VAL A 142 -5.04 11.59 -21.94
N LYS A 143 -5.04 10.57 -21.05
CA LYS A 143 -5.39 10.69 -19.64
C LYS A 143 -4.34 9.99 -18.78
N VAL A 144 -4.01 10.57 -17.61
CA VAL A 144 -2.98 10.03 -16.71
C VAL A 144 -3.59 9.58 -15.40
N PHE A 145 -3.16 8.43 -14.89
CA PHE A 145 -3.65 7.85 -13.66
C PHE A 145 -2.50 7.33 -12.81
N VAL A 146 -2.65 7.47 -11.48
CA VAL A 146 -1.77 6.92 -10.46
C VAL A 146 -2.65 6.54 -9.27
N ASP A 147 -2.83 5.26 -9.01
CA ASP A 147 -3.47 4.64 -7.83
C ASP A 147 -4.88 5.19 -7.46
N THR A 148 -5.05 6.50 -7.38
CA THR A 148 -6.31 7.14 -6.91
C THR A 148 -7.48 7.06 -7.88
N ALA A 149 -7.28 6.61 -9.11
CA ALA A 149 -8.32 6.48 -10.14
C ALA A 149 -8.94 5.07 -10.13
N PRO A 150 -10.16 4.90 -10.68
CA PRO A 150 -10.78 3.58 -10.82
C PRO A 150 -10.15 2.77 -11.96
N VAL A 151 -8.85 2.50 -11.86
CA VAL A 151 -8.06 1.71 -12.82
C VAL A 151 -7.51 0.47 -12.12
N MET A 152 -7.56 -0.66 -12.80
CA MET A 152 -6.99 -1.93 -12.33
C MET A 152 -5.52 -2.04 -12.79
N GLU A 153 -4.64 -1.23 -12.19
CA GLU A 153 -3.25 -1.05 -12.65
C GLU A 153 -2.43 -2.34 -12.63
N LYS A 154 -2.55 -3.17 -11.58
CA LYS A 154 -1.77 -4.41 -11.47
C LYS A 154 -2.09 -5.43 -12.56
N PRO A 155 -3.38 -5.75 -12.84
CA PRO A 155 -3.72 -6.60 -13.99
C PRO A 155 -3.27 -6.05 -15.33
N LEU A 156 -3.39 -4.74 -15.55
CA LEU A 156 -2.91 -4.10 -16.78
C LEU A 156 -1.39 -4.19 -16.91
N ALA A 157 -0.66 -3.95 -15.81
CA ALA A 157 0.80 -4.06 -15.78
C ALA A 157 1.29 -5.49 -16.07
N GLU A 158 0.60 -6.51 -15.56
CA GLU A 158 0.86 -7.92 -15.88
C GLU A 158 0.65 -8.19 -17.36
N LYS A 159 -0.48 -7.78 -17.91
CA LYS A 159 -0.79 -7.98 -19.33
C LYS A 159 0.09 -7.14 -20.27
N ALA A 160 0.63 -6.05 -19.78
CA ALA A 160 1.62 -5.26 -20.49
C ALA A 160 3.04 -5.89 -20.48
N GLY A 161 3.31 -6.84 -19.59
CA GLY A 161 4.63 -7.47 -19.48
C GLY A 161 5.62 -6.73 -18.58
N LEU A 162 5.15 -5.86 -17.66
CA LEU A 162 6.01 -5.25 -16.63
C LEU A 162 6.43 -6.26 -15.54
N GLY A 163 5.74 -7.39 -15.47
CA GLY A 163 5.94 -8.44 -14.50
C GLY A 163 4.67 -9.27 -14.37
N TRP A 164 4.53 -10.04 -13.32
CA TRP A 164 3.33 -10.84 -13.03
C TRP A 164 2.74 -10.49 -11.67
N GLN A 165 1.46 -10.71 -11.48
CA GLN A 165 0.87 -10.63 -10.14
C GLN A 165 1.29 -11.88 -9.34
N GLY A 166 2.11 -11.65 -8.31
CA GLY A 166 2.57 -12.72 -7.43
C GLY A 166 1.46 -13.28 -6.55
N LYS A 167 1.71 -14.40 -5.85
CA LYS A 167 0.77 -15.02 -4.90
C LYS A 167 0.32 -14.08 -3.79
N HIS A 168 1.09 -13.03 -3.49
CA HIS A 168 0.75 -11.94 -2.56
C HIS A 168 -0.08 -10.81 -3.20
N THR A 169 -0.59 -10.98 -4.42
CA THR A 169 -1.45 -10.04 -5.16
C THR A 169 -0.80 -8.72 -5.61
N ASN A 170 0.49 -8.52 -5.35
CA ASN A 170 1.25 -7.39 -5.87
C ASN A 170 2.05 -7.79 -7.12
N LEU A 171 2.46 -6.79 -7.91
CA LEU A 171 3.29 -7.02 -9.08
C LEU A 171 4.70 -7.46 -8.65
N VAL A 172 5.27 -8.42 -9.36
CA VAL A 172 6.65 -8.89 -9.23
C VAL A 172 7.34 -8.74 -10.58
N SER A 173 8.51 -8.12 -10.60
CA SER A 173 9.35 -7.96 -11.77
C SER A 173 10.59 -8.84 -11.66
N ARG A 174 11.13 -9.28 -12.81
CA ARG A 174 12.41 -9.99 -12.88
C ARG A 174 13.59 -9.11 -12.46
N GLU A 175 13.52 -7.80 -12.73
CA GLU A 175 14.62 -6.86 -12.51
C GLU A 175 14.51 -6.11 -11.19
N PHE A 176 13.26 -5.82 -10.75
CA PHE A 176 12.99 -4.94 -9.61
C PHE A 176 12.29 -5.65 -8.45
N GLY A 177 12.09 -6.98 -8.54
CA GLY A 177 11.40 -7.73 -7.49
C GLY A 177 9.99 -7.20 -7.26
N SER A 178 9.60 -7.02 -6.00
CA SER A 178 8.26 -6.58 -5.58
C SER A 178 8.15 -5.06 -5.35
N TRP A 179 9.16 -4.27 -5.73
CA TRP A 179 9.31 -2.87 -5.33
C TRP A 179 9.01 -1.89 -6.47
N LEU A 180 7.83 -2.01 -7.10
CA LEU A 180 7.43 -1.14 -8.20
C LEU A 180 6.18 -0.33 -7.87
N PHE A 181 6.28 0.99 -8.00
CA PHE A 181 5.12 1.85 -8.21
C PHE A 181 4.67 1.78 -9.65
N LEU A 182 3.37 1.91 -9.86
CA LEU A 182 2.75 1.93 -11.17
C LEU A 182 2.16 3.29 -11.49
N GLY A 183 2.11 3.60 -12.77
CA GLY A 183 1.35 4.69 -13.32
C GLY A 183 0.89 4.33 -14.72
N SER A 184 -0.18 4.96 -15.18
CA SER A 184 -0.72 4.67 -16.50
C SER A 184 -1.06 5.93 -17.29
N ILE A 185 -0.87 5.85 -18.61
CA ILE A 185 -1.34 6.82 -19.59
C ILE A 185 -2.29 6.08 -20.53
N PHE A 186 -3.57 6.49 -20.53
CA PHE A 186 -4.54 6.06 -21.52
C PHE A 186 -4.47 7.00 -22.70
N THR A 187 -4.54 6.47 -23.92
CA THR A 187 -4.49 7.28 -25.14
C THR A 187 -5.43 6.76 -26.20
N ALA A 188 -5.97 7.68 -27.01
CA ALA A 188 -6.70 7.35 -28.24
C ALA A 188 -5.77 6.96 -29.39
N ALA A 189 -4.45 7.16 -29.26
CA ALA A 189 -3.46 6.68 -30.24
C ALA A 189 -3.35 5.15 -30.20
N GLU A 190 -3.25 4.52 -31.36
CA GLU A 190 -2.95 3.09 -31.47
C GLU A 190 -1.45 2.83 -31.36
N LEU A 191 -1.08 1.98 -30.42
CA LEU A 191 0.29 1.53 -30.17
C LEU A 191 0.32 0.00 -30.18
N ALA A 192 1.36 -0.57 -30.77
CA ALA A 192 1.56 -2.01 -30.74
C ALA A 192 1.72 -2.49 -29.28
N PRO A 193 0.90 -3.44 -28.79
CA PRO A 193 1.03 -3.96 -27.44
C PRO A 193 2.35 -4.71 -27.24
N ASP A 194 2.75 -4.86 -25.99
CA ASP A 194 3.83 -5.74 -25.57
C ASP A 194 3.27 -7.11 -25.19
N GLU A 195 4.13 -8.11 -25.17
CA GLU A 195 3.77 -9.46 -24.74
C GLU A 195 3.66 -9.50 -23.21
N PRO A 196 2.67 -10.22 -22.64
CA PRO A 196 2.54 -10.40 -21.21
C PRO A 196 3.69 -11.21 -20.63
N GLU A 197 4.05 -10.94 -19.37
CA GLU A 197 5.00 -11.77 -18.63
C GLU A 197 4.27 -12.99 -18.04
N THR A 198 4.98 -14.11 -17.94
CA THR A 198 4.47 -15.35 -17.32
C THR A 198 4.68 -15.33 -15.80
N ASP A 199 3.86 -16.09 -15.08
CA ASP A 199 4.01 -16.25 -13.63
C ASP A 199 5.24 -17.12 -13.29
N HIS A 200 6.11 -16.62 -12.41
CA HIS A 200 7.31 -17.30 -11.94
C HIS A 200 7.28 -17.59 -10.44
N CYS A 201 6.12 -17.56 -9.79
CA CYS A 201 5.98 -17.94 -8.38
C CYS A 201 6.21 -19.43 -8.13
N GLY A 202 5.95 -20.30 -9.12
CA GLY A 202 6.17 -21.75 -9.02
C GLY A 202 5.58 -22.34 -7.73
N SER A 203 6.34 -23.18 -7.04
CA SER A 203 5.94 -23.81 -5.76
C SER A 203 6.17 -22.92 -4.53
N CYS A 204 6.82 -21.76 -4.67
CA CYS A 204 7.14 -20.87 -3.55
C CYS A 204 5.87 -20.39 -2.81
N ARG A 205 5.92 -20.39 -1.47
CA ARG A 205 4.83 -19.96 -0.57
C ARG A 205 5.29 -18.92 0.46
N ALA A 206 6.54 -18.46 0.41
CA ALA A 206 7.16 -17.63 1.44
C ALA A 206 6.29 -16.40 1.84
N CYS A 207 5.70 -15.71 0.86
CA CYS A 207 4.84 -14.54 1.12
C CYS A 207 3.50 -14.90 1.82
N LEU A 208 3.00 -16.12 1.62
CA LEU A 208 1.77 -16.58 2.28
C LEU A 208 2.06 -16.97 3.73
N GLU A 209 3.21 -17.59 3.98
CA GLU A 209 3.62 -18.11 5.28
C GLU A 209 4.13 -17.02 6.23
N ILE A 210 4.77 -15.98 5.71
CA ILE A 210 5.28 -14.85 6.51
C ILE A 210 4.16 -13.96 7.08
N CYS A 211 2.97 -13.98 6.47
CA CYS A 211 1.89 -13.04 6.83
C CYS A 211 1.39 -13.29 8.27
N PRO A 212 1.60 -12.36 9.22
CA PRO A 212 1.28 -12.61 10.63
C PRO A 212 -0.21 -12.82 10.88
N THR A 213 -1.05 -12.24 10.03
CA THR A 213 -2.52 -12.25 10.16
C THR A 213 -3.20 -13.24 9.22
N ALA A 214 -2.43 -14.04 8.47
CA ALA A 214 -2.95 -14.99 7.48
C ALA A 214 -3.97 -14.32 6.51
N ALA A 215 -3.60 -13.16 5.95
CA ALA A 215 -4.48 -12.38 5.09
C ALA A 215 -4.69 -12.98 3.69
N PHE A 216 -4.01 -14.07 3.36
CA PHE A 216 -4.12 -14.76 2.06
C PHE A 216 -4.90 -16.07 2.20
N PRO A 217 -6.23 -16.08 1.91
CA PRO A 217 -7.02 -17.31 2.01
C PRO A 217 -6.60 -18.38 0.99
N ALA A 218 -6.01 -17.96 -0.12
CA ALA A 218 -5.39 -18.81 -1.12
C ALA A 218 -4.33 -18.01 -1.89
N PRO A 219 -3.42 -18.65 -2.66
CA PRO A 219 -2.54 -17.95 -3.59
C PRO A 219 -3.34 -17.02 -4.52
N TYR A 220 -2.82 -15.82 -4.75
CA TYR A 220 -3.44 -14.78 -5.61
C TYR A 220 -4.77 -14.22 -5.08
N GLN A 221 -5.10 -14.46 -3.81
CA GLN A 221 -6.28 -13.93 -3.14
C GLN A 221 -5.89 -13.22 -1.84
N LEU A 222 -6.53 -12.10 -1.57
CA LEU A 222 -6.33 -11.31 -0.36
C LEU A 222 -7.67 -11.08 0.33
N ASP A 223 -7.70 -11.20 1.65
CA ASP A 223 -8.74 -10.64 2.51
C ASP A 223 -8.18 -9.37 3.16
N ALA A 224 -8.61 -8.21 2.68
CA ALA A 224 -8.09 -6.93 3.17
C ALA A 224 -8.41 -6.73 4.65
N ARG A 225 -9.51 -7.27 5.18
CA ARG A 225 -9.91 -7.16 6.60
C ARG A 225 -8.84 -7.71 7.55
N ARG A 226 -8.00 -8.62 7.06
CA ARG A 226 -6.90 -9.24 7.82
C ARG A 226 -5.54 -8.61 7.50
N CYS A 227 -5.44 -7.85 6.41
CA CYS A 227 -4.17 -7.27 5.95
C CYS A 227 -3.71 -6.13 6.86
N ILE A 228 -2.49 -6.21 7.42
CA ILE A 228 -1.93 -5.16 8.28
C ILE A 228 -1.85 -3.81 7.55
N SER A 229 -1.55 -3.82 6.26
CA SER A 229 -1.54 -2.58 5.46
C SER A 229 -2.93 -1.93 5.45
N TYR A 230 -4.00 -2.70 5.20
CA TYR A 230 -5.37 -2.20 5.31
C TYR A 230 -5.70 -1.71 6.73
N LEU A 231 -5.39 -2.51 7.76
CA LEU A 231 -5.72 -2.19 9.15
C LEU A 231 -5.06 -0.89 9.62
N THR A 232 -3.84 -0.61 9.17
CA THR A 232 -3.08 0.58 9.59
C THR A 232 -3.32 1.81 8.71
N ILE A 233 -3.89 1.65 7.50
CA ILE A 233 -4.06 2.75 6.54
C ILE A 233 -5.54 3.05 6.28
N GLU A 234 -6.34 2.05 5.91
CA GLU A 234 -7.71 2.25 5.43
C GLU A 234 -8.75 2.12 6.54
N HIS A 235 -8.54 1.19 7.49
CA HIS A 235 -9.47 0.95 8.58
C HIS A 235 -9.57 2.14 9.53
N ARG A 236 -10.80 2.67 9.70
CA ARG A 236 -11.03 3.93 10.42
C ARG A 236 -11.30 3.76 11.92
N GLY A 237 -11.86 2.63 12.31
CA GLY A 237 -12.25 2.33 13.70
C GLY A 237 -11.13 1.72 14.55
N PRO A 238 -11.46 1.24 15.75
CA PRO A 238 -10.57 0.43 16.57
C PRO A 238 -10.15 -0.83 15.80
N ILE A 239 -8.86 -1.17 15.84
CA ILE A 239 -8.37 -2.42 15.24
C ILE A 239 -8.87 -3.59 16.11
N PRO A 240 -9.44 -4.67 15.53
CA PRO A 240 -9.89 -5.83 16.29
C PRO A 240 -8.77 -6.41 17.16
N HIS A 241 -9.11 -6.84 18.37
CA HIS A 241 -8.16 -7.31 19.38
C HIS A 241 -7.28 -8.45 18.88
N GLU A 242 -7.85 -9.38 18.09
CA GLU A 242 -7.13 -10.52 17.51
C GLU A 242 -5.92 -10.13 16.67
N PHE A 243 -5.94 -8.97 16.01
CA PHE A 243 -4.86 -8.52 15.14
C PHE A 243 -3.80 -7.68 15.85
N ARG A 244 -4.15 -7.03 16.98
CA ARG A 244 -3.23 -6.08 17.65
C ARG A 244 -1.88 -6.70 18.01
N PRO A 245 -1.80 -7.88 18.63
CA PRO A 245 -0.52 -8.53 18.91
C PRO A 245 0.25 -8.89 17.64
N LEU A 246 -0.45 -9.30 16.58
CA LEU A 246 0.12 -9.76 15.31
C LEU A 246 0.71 -8.60 14.48
N ILE A 247 0.22 -7.36 14.69
CA ILE A 247 0.75 -6.15 14.03
C ILE A 247 2.19 -5.88 14.48
N GLY A 248 2.56 -6.25 15.72
CA GLY A 248 3.89 -5.97 16.24
C GLY A 248 4.13 -4.46 16.34
N ASN A 249 5.25 -4.00 15.80
CA ASN A 249 5.63 -2.58 15.78
C ASN A 249 5.33 -1.86 14.44
N ARG A 250 4.48 -2.44 13.56
CA ARG A 250 4.08 -1.84 12.28
C ARG A 250 3.05 -0.74 12.52
N VAL A 251 3.42 0.51 12.25
CA VAL A 251 2.56 1.68 12.49
C VAL A 251 1.91 2.21 11.21
N TYR A 252 2.47 1.89 10.04
CA TYR A 252 1.92 2.33 8.76
C TYR A 252 2.33 1.37 7.64
N GLY A 253 1.37 0.64 7.08
CA GLY A 253 1.62 -0.35 6.05
C GLY A 253 2.30 -1.61 6.58
N CYS A 254 2.69 -2.50 5.66
CA CYS A 254 3.33 -3.77 5.95
C CYS A 254 4.08 -4.25 4.71
N ASP A 255 5.33 -4.64 4.90
CA ASP A 255 6.19 -5.09 3.79
C ASP A 255 6.47 -6.59 3.82
N ASP A 256 5.95 -7.35 4.80
CA ASP A 256 6.33 -8.74 5.05
C ASP A 256 6.27 -9.60 3.78
N CYS A 257 5.14 -9.61 3.11
CA CYS A 257 4.93 -10.43 1.92
C CYS A 257 5.76 -9.97 0.71
N LEU A 258 6.05 -8.66 0.61
CA LEU A 258 6.92 -8.11 -0.44
C LEU A 258 8.38 -8.44 -0.16
N ALA A 259 8.84 -8.18 1.07
CA ALA A 259 10.24 -8.30 1.45
C ALA A 259 10.79 -9.72 1.36
N VAL A 260 9.96 -10.73 1.66
CA VAL A 260 10.37 -12.14 1.64
C VAL A 260 10.39 -12.75 0.22
N CYS A 261 9.92 -12.01 -0.77
CA CYS A 261 9.86 -12.51 -2.14
C CYS A 261 11.27 -12.85 -2.67
N PRO A 262 11.54 -14.10 -3.13
CA PRO A 262 12.87 -14.49 -3.62
C PRO A 262 13.35 -13.66 -4.82
N TRP A 263 12.44 -13.07 -5.57
CA TRP A 263 12.77 -12.22 -6.71
C TRP A 263 13.42 -10.89 -6.32
N ASN A 264 13.32 -10.49 -5.05
CA ASN A 264 14.00 -9.29 -4.54
C ASN A 264 15.53 -9.41 -4.55
N LYS A 265 16.10 -10.61 -4.68
CA LYS A 265 17.55 -10.78 -4.84
C LYS A 265 18.12 -10.08 -6.08
N PHE A 266 17.26 -9.80 -7.06
CA PHE A 266 17.63 -9.06 -8.28
C PHE A 266 17.27 -7.57 -8.18
N ALA A 267 16.50 -7.18 -7.17
CA ALA A 267 16.08 -5.81 -7.01
C ALA A 267 17.26 -4.91 -6.64
N SER A 268 17.27 -3.72 -7.22
CA SER A 268 18.19 -2.63 -6.85
C SER A 268 17.48 -1.62 -5.96
N ALA A 269 18.25 -0.85 -5.19
CA ALA A 269 17.71 0.29 -4.46
C ALA A 269 17.17 1.36 -5.42
N ALA A 270 16.19 2.14 -4.94
CA ALA A 270 15.57 3.22 -5.71
C ALA A 270 16.62 4.23 -6.22
N ARG A 271 16.58 4.53 -7.53
CA ARG A 271 17.47 5.51 -8.16
C ARG A 271 16.94 6.95 -7.99
N GLU A 272 15.64 7.10 -7.92
CA GLU A 272 14.98 8.41 -7.78
C GLU A 272 15.23 9.02 -6.39
N ALA A 273 15.87 10.19 -6.36
CA ALA A 273 16.23 10.86 -5.11
C ALA A 273 15.02 11.19 -4.20
N LYS A 274 13.85 11.49 -4.81
CA LYS A 274 12.61 11.78 -4.08
C LYS A 274 11.96 10.53 -3.48
N LEU A 275 12.38 9.33 -3.92
CA LEU A 275 11.93 8.03 -3.40
C LEU A 275 12.98 7.37 -2.49
N LYS A 276 14.06 8.07 -2.15
CA LYS A 276 14.97 7.63 -1.10
C LYS A 276 14.32 7.86 0.26
N ALA A 277 14.45 6.87 1.13
CA ALA A 277 13.90 6.93 2.49
C ALA A 277 14.51 8.11 3.27
N ARG A 278 13.66 8.88 3.92
CA ARG A 278 14.08 9.88 4.92
C ARG A 278 14.62 9.13 6.14
N ASP A 279 15.74 9.58 6.68
CA ASP A 279 16.41 8.90 7.80
C ASP A 279 15.54 8.87 9.06
N ASP A 280 14.77 9.93 9.31
CA ASP A 280 13.81 10.03 10.41
C ASP A 280 12.58 9.12 10.27
N LEU A 281 12.35 8.48 9.12
CA LEU A 281 11.24 7.55 8.87
C LEU A 281 11.71 6.09 8.71
N LYS A 282 12.99 5.80 8.74
CA LYS A 282 13.49 4.43 8.59
C LYS A 282 13.14 3.57 9.80
N GLU A 283 13.37 4.09 11.01
CA GLU A 283 13.11 3.41 12.29
C GLU A 283 12.86 4.41 13.42
N PRO A 284 11.81 5.25 13.35
CA PRO A 284 11.53 6.27 14.35
C PRO A 284 11.22 5.65 15.71
N ARG A 285 11.55 6.38 16.79
CA ARG A 285 11.25 5.93 18.16
C ARG A 285 9.76 6.05 18.46
N LEU A 286 9.17 5.01 19.07
CA LEU A 286 7.77 5.02 19.46
C LEU A 286 7.45 6.19 20.40
N ALA A 287 8.32 6.49 21.35
CA ALA A 287 8.16 7.60 22.29
C ALA A 287 8.04 8.97 21.58
N GLU A 288 8.81 9.20 20.51
CA GLU A 288 8.76 10.44 19.73
C GLU A 288 7.44 10.54 18.95
N LEU A 289 6.97 9.43 18.39
CA LEU A 289 5.72 9.39 17.63
C LEU A 289 4.47 9.54 18.52
N LEU A 290 4.52 9.04 19.77
CA LEU A 290 3.44 9.22 20.75
C LEU A 290 3.28 10.69 21.19
N ALA A 291 4.31 11.49 21.10
CA ALA A 291 4.30 12.91 21.49
C ALA A 291 3.72 13.84 20.41
N LEU A 292 3.37 13.33 19.22
CA LEU A 292 2.86 14.15 18.13
C LEU A 292 1.40 14.61 18.38
N ASP A 293 1.21 15.91 18.51
CA ASP A 293 -0.09 16.55 18.33
C ASP A 293 -0.43 16.70 16.83
N ASP A 294 -1.57 17.31 16.47
CA ASP A 294 -1.99 17.41 15.07
C ASP A 294 -1.04 18.29 14.23
N ASP A 295 -0.57 19.40 14.78
CA ASP A 295 0.34 20.32 14.07
C ASP A 295 1.71 19.67 13.86
N ALA A 296 2.26 19.06 14.89
CA ALA A 296 3.53 18.33 14.80
C ALA A 296 3.43 17.14 13.84
N PHE A 297 2.33 16.36 13.87
CA PHE A 297 2.06 15.29 12.93
C PHE A 297 2.02 15.81 11.48
N ARG A 298 1.26 16.87 11.21
CA ARG A 298 1.15 17.47 9.88
C ARG A 298 2.47 18.02 9.36
N GLY A 299 3.27 18.58 10.25
CA GLY A 299 4.62 19.07 9.95
C GLY A 299 5.58 17.94 9.62
N HIS A 300 5.67 16.94 10.52
CA HIS A 300 6.57 15.79 10.41
C HIS A 300 6.33 14.97 9.14
N PHE A 301 5.05 14.71 8.81
CA PHE A 301 4.66 13.94 7.63
C PHE A 301 4.30 14.81 6.41
N SER A 302 4.74 16.06 6.39
CA SER A 302 4.53 16.94 5.22
C SER A 302 5.13 16.31 3.96
N GLY A 303 4.29 16.19 2.91
CA GLY A 303 4.68 15.58 1.63
C GLY A 303 4.89 14.06 1.68
N SER A 304 4.53 13.39 2.78
CA SER A 304 4.51 11.92 2.90
C SER A 304 3.08 11.38 2.76
N PRO A 305 2.88 10.16 2.22
CA PRO A 305 1.56 9.51 2.18
C PRO A 305 1.00 9.24 3.58
N VAL A 306 1.84 9.13 4.61
CA VAL A 306 1.40 8.93 6.02
C VAL A 306 0.45 10.04 6.48
N LYS A 307 0.64 11.28 6.02
CA LYS A 307 -0.23 12.42 6.37
C LYS A 307 -1.71 12.18 6.03
N ARG A 308 -2.00 11.32 5.04
CA ARG A 308 -3.37 11.08 4.53
C ARG A 308 -4.28 10.40 5.53
N ILE A 309 -3.75 9.61 6.47
CA ILE A 309 -4.58 8.91 7.45
C ILE A 309 -5.01 9.80 8.64
N GLY A 310 -4.37 10.95 8.84
CA GLY A 310 -4.60 11.82 9.97
C GLY A 310 -3.92 11.34 11.26
N ARG A 311 -3.75 12.28 12.20
CA ARG A 311 -3.04 12.05 13.48
C ARG A 311 -3.67 10.90 14.29
N ASP A 312 -4.98 10.88 14.46
CA ASP A 312 -5.64 9.94 15.39
C ASP A 312 -5.47 8.48 14.97
N ARG A 313 -5.64 8.18 13.68
CA ARG A 313 -5.38 6.80 13.17
C ARG A 313 -3.90 6.44 13.26
N PHE A 314 -3.02 7.38 13.00
CA PHE A 314 -1.59 7.15 13.14
C PHE A 314 -1.21 6.87 14.60
N VAL A 315 -1.65 7.70 15.55
CA VAL A 315 -1.37 7.52 16.97
C VAL A 315 -2.02 6.25 17.52
N ARG A 316 -3.23 5.87 17.07
CA ARG A 316 -3.82 4.54 17.35
C ARG A 316 -2.85 3.41 17.00
N ASN A 317 -2.23 3.47 15.81
CA ASN A 317 -1.29 2.44 15.38
C ASN A 317 0.00 2.44 16.21
N VAL A 318 0.49 3.64 16.56
CA VAL A 318 1.69 3.80 17.42
C VAL A 318 1.42 3.25 18.82
N LEU A 319 0.22 3.46 19.38
CA LEU A 319 -0.20 2.92 20.68
C LEU A 319 -0.25 1.38 20.65
N ILE A 320 -0.73 0.78 19.56
CA ILE A 320 -0.70 -0.69 19.41
C ILE A 320 0.75 -1.19 19.40
N ALA A 321 1.63 -0.52 18.66
CA ALA A 321 3.05 -0.86 18.64
C ALA A 321 3.70 -0.69 20.04
N ALA A 322 3.33 0.37 20.77
CA ALA A 322 3.79 0.61 22.14
C ALA A 322 3.36 -0.52 23.10
N GLY A 323 2.09 -0.93 23.06
CA GLY A 323 1.60 -2.06 23.85
C GLY A 323 2.30 -3.38 23.52
N ASN A 324 2.65 -3.60 22.24
CA ASN A 324 3.41 -4.77 21.81
C ASN A 324 4.89 -4.73 22.23
N SER A 325 5.46 -3.54 22.47
CA SER A 325 6.86 -3.39 22.86
C SER A 325 7.14 -3.95 24.25
N ARG A 326 6.15 -3.93 25.15
CA ARG A 326 6.26 -4.26 26.58
C ARG A 326 7.35 -3.44 27.29
N SER A 327 7.70 -2.27 26.77
CA SER A 327 8.68 -1.37 27.38
C SER A 327 8.04 -0.50 28.45
N PRO A 328 8.49 -0.59 29.73
CA PRO A 328 7.94 0.23 30.82
C PRO A 328 8.17 1.73 30.59
N ASP A 329 9.17 2.12 29.82
CA ASP A 329 9.46 3.52 29.50
C ASP A 329 8.32 4.19 28.72
N LEU A 330 7.47 3.40 28.08
CA LEU A 330 6.33 3.91 27.31
C LEU A 330 5.05 4.07 28.15
N VAL A 331 5.02 3.64 29.41
CA VAL A 331 3.84 3.77 30.29
C VAL A 331 3.43 5.24 30.44
N ALA A 332 4.36 6.13 30.76
CA ALA A 332 4.05 7.54 30.99
C ALA A 332 3.48 8.25 29.74
N PRO A 333 4.12 8.18 28.54
CA PRO A 333 3.57 8.80 27.34
C PRO A 333 2.24 8.15 26.89
N VAL A 334 2.07 6.83 27.03
CA VAL A 334 0.79 6.15 26.71
C VAL A 334 -0.31 6.58 27.68
N ARG A 335 -0.01 6.71 28.99
CA ARG A 335 -0.96 7.19 30.01
C ARG A 335 -1.43 8.61 29.72
N ALA A 336 -0.58 9.49 29.21
CA ALA A 336 -1.02 10.84 28.82
C ALA A 336 -2.09 10.77 27.71
N LEU A 337 -1.96 9.85 26.75
CA LEU A 337 -2.90 9.67 25.64
C LEU A 337 -4.22 8.98 26.03
N SER A 338 -4.35 8.41 27.24
CA SER A 338 -5.65 7.94 27.75
C SER A 338 -6.64 9.07 28.05
N ARG A 339 -6.17 10.33 27.96
CA ARG A 339 -6.99 11.56 28.10
C ARG A 339 -7.05 12.36 26.80
N ASP A 340 -6.70 11.78 25.68
CA ASP A 340 -6.74 12.43 24.37
C ASP A 340 -8.17 12.82 23.98
N ALA A 341 -8.32 13.86 23.16
CA ALA A 341 -9.63 14.29 22.67
C ALA A 341 -10.32 13.21 21.81
N SER A 342 -9.54 12.41 21.09
CA SER A 342 -10.05 11.34 20.20
C SER A 342 -10.34 10.06 21.00
N PRO A 343 -11.58 9.55 20.98
CA PRO A 343 -11.90 8.27 21.62
C PRO A 343 -11.13 7.10 21.00
N LEU A 344 -10.80 7.17 19.72
CA LEU A 344 -9.98 6.18 19.03
C LEU A 344 -8.58 6.07 19.65
N VAL A 345 -7.99 7.20 20.02
CA VAL A 345 -6.69 7.27 20.70
C VAL A 345 -6.81 6.80 22.15
N ARG A 346 -7.83 7.26 22.90
CA ARG A 346 -8.03 6.85 24.28
C ARG A 346 -8.22 5.33 24.41
N GLY A 347 -9.06 4.73 23.54
CA GLY A 347 -9.28 3.27 23.55
C GLY A 347 -8.00 2.48 23.24
N ALA A 348 -7.21 2.93 22.25
CA ALA A 348 -5.94 2.30 21.96
C ALA A 348 -4.92 2.46 23.11
N ALA A 349 -4.95 3.59 23.83
CA ALA A 349 -4.12 3.82 25.02
C ALA A 349 -4.50 2.89 26.17
N ALA A 350 -5.79 2.68 26.43
CA ALA A 350 -6.29 1.73 27.41
C ALA A 350 -5.76 0.31 27.14
N TRP A 351 -5.88 -0.15 25.89
CA TRP A 351 -5.34 -1.44 25.49
C TRP A 351 -3.80 -1.51 25.65
N ALA A 352 -3.08 -0.46 25.24
CA ALA A 352 -1.62 -0.45 25.37
C ALA A 352 -1.17 -0.49 26.84
N LEU A 353 -1.86 0.24 27.75
CA LEU A 353 -1.58 0.22 29.18
C LEU A 353 -1.82 -1.15 29.81
N SER A 354 -2.85 -1.88 29.40
CA SER A 354 -3.10 -3.26 29.87
C SER A 354 -1.96 -4.23 29.53
N ARG A 355 -1.09 -3.86 28.60
CA ARG A 355 0.05 -4.67 28.17
C ARG A 355 1.41 -4.18 28.69
N LEU A 356 1.47 -2.93 29.14
CA LEU A 356 2.69 -2.27 29.59
C LEU A 356 2.81 -2.23 31.12
N MET A 357 1.68 -2.24 31.82
CA MET A 357 1.64 -2.14 33.30
C MET A 357 1.52 -3.51 33.95
N GLU A 358 1.97 -3.60 35.19
CA GLU A 358 1.65 -4.75 36.04
C GLU A 358 0.14 -4.83 36.26
N PRO A 359 -0.45 -6.04 36.34
CA PRO A 359 -1.90 -6.23 36.41
C PRO A 359 -2.60 -5.43 37.51
N GLU A 360 -2.02 -5.35 38.73
CA GLU A 360 -2.58 -4.63 39.86
C GLU A 360 -2.61 -3.13 39.58
N HIS A 361 -1.53 -2.54 39.13
CA HIS A 361 -1.44 -1.11 38.80
C HIS A 361 -2.36 -0.73 37.65
N PHE A 362 -2.49 -1.63 36.66
CA PHE A 362 -3.44 -1.41 35.56
C PHE A 362 -4.87 -1.43 36.08
N ALA A 363 -5.24 -2.38 36.97
CA ALA A 363 -6.58 -2.51 37.54
C ALA A 363 -7.00 -1.24 38.32
N GLU A 364 -6.11 -0.69 39.15
CA GLU A 364 -6.36 0.57 39.85
C GLU A 364 -6.70 1.72 38.90
N LEU A 365 -5.90 1.88 37.84
CA LEU A 365 -6.11 2.91 36.82
C LEU A 365 -7.42 2.68 36.05
N ALA A 366 -7.67 1.43 35.66
CA ALA A 366 -8.82 1.06 34.84
C ALA A 366 -10.15 1.21 35.59
N TYR A 367 -10.22 0.89 36.91
CA TYR A 367 -11.40 1.12 37.71
C TYR A 367 -11.76 2.61 37.78
N ALA A 368 -10.76 3.50 37.91
CA ALA A 368 -11.00 4.94 37.93
C ALA A 368 -11.42 5.47 36.54
N SER A 369 -10.90 4.89 35.45
CA SER A 369 -11.10 5.41 34.10
C SER A 369 -12.31 4.82 33.36
N ALA A 370 -12.69 3.56 33.68
CA ALA A 370 -13.74 2.83 32.97
C ALA A 370 -15.15 3.41 33.16
N HIS A 371 -15.39 4.19 34.23
CA HIS A 371 -16.68 4.80 34.50
C HIS A 371 -16.80 6.23 33.99
N ASP A 372 -15.67 6.92 33.81
CA ASP A 372 -15.67 8.37 33.58
C ASP A 372 -15.62 8.72 32.09
N ASP A 373 -15.27 7.79 31.18
CA ASP A 373 -15.19 8.09 29.75
C ASP A 373 -16.59 8.17 29.13
N GLU A 374 -16.84 9.21 28.34
CA GLU A 374 -18.12 9.42 27.66
C GLU A 374 -18.37 8.39 26.55
N ASP A 375 -17.30 7.86 25.93
CA ASP A 375 -17.37 6.94 24.80
C ASP A 375 -17.44 5.47 25.26
N GLU A 376 -18.49 4.77 24.84
CA GLU A 376 -18.73 3.37 25.21
C GLU A 376 -17.62 2.44 24.69
N THR A 377 -17.03 2.75 23.53
CA THR A 377 -15.95 1.91 22.97
C THR A 377 -14.67 2.02 23.81
N VAL A 378 -14.42 3.18 24.42
CA VAL A 378 -13.28 3.38 25.34
C VAL A 378 -13.55 2.65 26.67
N ARG A 379 -14.77 2.79 27.23
CA ARG A 379 -15.15 2.04 28.43
C ARG A 379 -15.02 0.53 28.23
N LEU A 380 -15.38 0.04 27.04
CA LEU A 380 -15.22 -1.38 26.67
C LEU A 380 -13.74 -1.81 26.67
N GLU A 381 -12.84 -0.98 26.13
CA GLU A 381 -11.39 -1.28 26.12
C GLU A 381 -10.84 -1.44 27.56
N TRP A 382 -11.22 -0.54 28.48
CA TRP A 382 -10.83 -0.67 29.88
C TRP A 382 -11.37 -1.95 30.53
N ARG A 383 -12.65 -2.30 30.29
CA ARG A 383 -13.26 -3.53 30.82
C ARG A 383 -12.59 -4.79 30.29
N ILE A 384 -12.26 -4.83 29.00
CA ILE A 384 -11.55 -5.97 28.41
C ILE A 384 -10.16 -6.11 29.04
N GLY A 385 -9.45 -4.98 29.22
CA GLY A 385 -8.17 -4.99 29.90
C GLY A 385 -8.24 -5.52 31.33
N LEU A 386 -9.27 -5.12 32.10
CA LEU A 386 -9.53 -5.62 33.47
C LEU A 386 -9.80 -7.13 33.51
N ALA A 387 -10.61 -7.64 32.56
CA ALA A 387 -10.88 -9.07 32.46
C ALA A 387 -9.59 -9.87 32.23
N THR A 388 -8.74 -9.38 31.34
CA THR A 388 -7.45 -10.01 31.02
C THR A 388 -6.49 -9.96 32.23
N ALA A 389 -6.45 -8.86 32.99
CA ALA A 389 -5.64 -8.72 34.19
C ALA A 389 -6.12 -9.66 35.30
N GLY A 390 -7.44 -9.82 35.46
CA GLY A 390 -8.06 -10.72 36.44
C GLY A 390 -7.76 -12.20 36.17
N GLU A 391 -7.73 -12.62 34.93
CA GLU A 391 -7.34 -13.98 34.54
C GLU A 391 -5.86 -14.26 34.83
N THR A 392 -5.01 -13.23 34.81
CA THR A 392 -3.56 -13.35 35.10
C THR A 392 -3.29 -13.43 36.62
N LEU A 393 -4.20 -12.90 37.45
CA LEU A 393 -4.08 -12.90 38.90
C LEU A 393 -4.70 -14.13 39.57
N SER A 394 -5.44 -14.93 38.83
CA SER A 394 -6.09 -16.17 39.33
C SER A 394 -5.24 -17.39 38.98
#